data_95546e7baace5b3a5a8f10afe19b5e1c
#
_entry.id   95546e7baace5b3a5a8f10afe19b5e1c
#
_cell.length_a   1.000
_cell.length_b   1.000
_cell.length_c   1.000
_cell.angle_alpha   90.00
_cell.angle_beta   90.00
_cell.angle_gamma   90.00
#
_symmetry.space_group_name_H-M   'P 1'
#
loop_
_entity.id
_entity.type
_entity.pdbx_description
1 polymer ?
#
loop_
_entity_poly.entity_id
_entity_poly.type
_entity_poly.pdbx_seq_one_letter_code
_entity_poly.pdbx_strand_id
1 'polypeptide(L)'
;MGIDLKKMKAKLAAAQNNGKGGKSDFWKLTEGEHTVRILPSEDGDPFKEFHFHYNVGKQNGFLCPKRNFGDDCPVCDFATKLFNQGDTESINMAKKLFARQRFFSPVIVRGEEKEGVRVWGYSKTVYQELLSLVLNPDFGDITDADDGVDL
;
A
#
# COMPACT_ATOMS: atom_id res chain seq x y z
N MET A 1 -17.99 30.85 -24.90
CA MET A 1 -17.27 30.25 -23.79
C MET A 1 -15.82 30.08 -24.16
N GLY A 2 -14.94 30.72 -23.43
CA GLY A 2 -13.50 30.62 -23.65
C GLY A 2 -12.81 29.80 -22.56
N ILE A 3 -11.60 29.37 -22.86
CA ILE A 3 -10.75 28.70 -21.89
C ILE A 3 -10.30 29.72 -20.83
N ASP A 4 -10.44 29.35 -19.54
CA ASP A 4 -9.92 30.16 -18.44
C ASP A 4 -8.41 30.01 -18.33
N LEU A 5 -7.68 30.99 -18.87
CA LEU A 5 -6.21 30.98 -18.90
C LEU A 5 -5.58 30.97 -17.50
N LYS A 6 -6.23 31.59 -16.52
CA LYS A 6 -5.74 31.60 -15.14
C LYS A 6 -5.78 30.19 -14.54
N LYS A 7 -6.86 29.47 -14.78
CA LYS A 7 -7.04 28.10 -14.35
C LYS A 7 -6.07 27.15 -15.07
N MET A 8 -5.81 27.38 -16.35
CA MET A 8 -4.83 26.58 -17.11
C MET A 8 -3.41 26.83 -16.67
N LYS A 9 -3.04 28.07 -16.35
CA LYS A 9 -1.72 28.40 -15.79
C LYS A 9 -1.50 27.72 -14.44
N ALA A 10 -2.52 27.70 -13.57
CA ALA A 10 -2.45 27.01 -12.28
C ALA A 10 -2.27 25.49 -12.46
N LYS A 11 -2.97 24.88 -13.42
CA LYS A 11 -2.79 23.45 -13.76
C LYS A 11 -1.41 23.15 -14.31
N LEU A 12 -0.86 24.03 -15.15
CA LEU A 12 0.48 23.86 -15.69
C LEU A 12 1.55 23.95 -14.58
N ALA A 13 1.42 24.92 -13.70
CA ALA A 13 2.33 25.07 -12.55
C ALA A 13 2.28 23.83 -11.62
N ALA A 14 1.09 23.30 -11.36
CA ALA A 14 0.92 22.07 -10.59
C ALA A 14 1.55 20.85 -11.28
N ALA A 15 1.39 20.73 -12.59
CA ALA A 15 1.97 19.64 -13.37
C ALA A 15 3.51 19.72 -13.43
N GLN A 16 4.07 20.93 -13.52
CA GLN A 16 5.51 21.14 -13.52
C GLN A 16 6.15 20.86 -12.15
N ASN A 17 5.44 21.15 -11.06
CA ASN A 17 5.89 20.87 -9.71
C ASN A 17 5.86 19.36 -9.38
N ASN A 18 5.00 18.58 -10.01
CA ASN A 18 4.98 17.13 -9.86
C ASN A 18 6.21 16.42 -10.48
N GLY A 19 7.00 17.11 -11.26
CA GLY A 19 8.21 16.56 -11.88
C GLY A 19 9.49 16.63 -11.03
N LYS A 20 9.47 17.39 -9.95
CA LYS A 20 10.56 17.38 -8.96
C LYS A 20 10.12 16.43 -7.86
N GLY A 21 10.75 15.26 -7.80
CA GLY A 21 10.50 14.17 -6.89
C GLY A 21 9.80 14.59 -5.61
N GLY A 22 8.47 14.54 -5.63
CA GLY A 22 7.66 14.79 -4.46
C GLY A 22 8.10 13.84 -3.37
N LYS A 23 8.22 14.35 -2.15
CA LYS A 23 8.48 13.53 -0.97
C LYS A 23 7.44 12.41 -0.95
N SER A 24 7.89 11.18 -1.00
CA SER A 24 7.00 10.03 -0.97
C SER A 24 6.23 10.01 0.34
N ASP A 25 4.91 9.89 0.29
CA ASP A 25 4.07 9.72 1.49
C ASP A 25 4.25 8.35 2.14
N PHE A 26 4.92 7.42 1.46
CA PHE A 26 5.23 6.11 2.02
C PHE A 26 6.30 6.20 3.10
N TRP A 27 5.99 5.61 4.25
CA TRP A 27 6.93 5.49 5.33
C TRP A 27 7.90 4.34 5.06
N LYS A 28 9.18 4.66 5.00
CA LYS A 28 10.25 3.66 4.89
C LYS A 28 10.68 3.24 6.29
N LEU A 29 10.36 2.01 6.64
CA LEU A 29 10.78 1.42 7.91
C LEU A 29 12.30 1.25 7.91
N THR A 30 12.95 1.78 8.94
CA THR A 30 14.37 1.59 9.22
C THR A 30 14.54 0.59 10.37
N GLU A 31 15.76 0.12 10.58
CA GLU A 31 16.04 -0.75 11.72
C GLU A 31 15.78 -0.03 13.06
N GLY A 32 15.26 -0.75 14.04
CA GLY A 32 15.00 -0.25 15.38
C GLY A 32 13.53 -0.28 15.77
N GLU A 33 13.25 0.29 16.93
CA GLU A 33 11.89 0.44 17.45
C GLU A 33 11.24 1.72 16.91
N HIS A 34 10.01 1.59 16.49
CA HIS A 34 9.21 2.71 16.00
C HIS A 34 7.84 2.69 16.65
N THR A 35 7.32 3.85 16.94
CA THR A 35 5.98 4.02 17.48
C THR A 35 5.13 4.76 16.47
N VAL A 36 3.98 4.18 16.13
CA VAL A 36 3.05 4.73 15.15
C VAL A 36 1.64 4.78 15.68
N ARG A 37 0.85 5.74 15.22
CA ARG A 37 -0.58 5.81 15.45
C ARG A 37 -1.31 5.61 14.13
N ILE A 38 -2.12 4.57 14.04
CA ILE A 38 -2.97 4.34 12.86
C ILE A 38 -4.15 5.30 12.94
N LEU A 39 -4.42 6.00 11.82
CA LEU A 39 -5.52 6.94 11.73
C LEU A 39 -6.81 6.23 11.29
N PRO A 40 -7.98 6.72 11.72
CA PRO A 40 -9.26 6.19 11.28
C PRO A 40 -9.51 6.47 9.79
N SER A 41 -10.32 5.63 9.16
CA SER A 41 -10.77 5.80 7.78
C SER A 41 -12.26 6.10 7.74
N GLU A 42 -12.70 6.91 6.78
CA GLU A 42 -14.11 7.28 6.60
C GLU A 42 -15.03 6.08 6.36
N ASP A 43 -14.52 5.03 5.71
CA ASP A 43 -15.27 3.80 5.45
C ASP A 43 -15.23 2.79 6.60
N GLY A 44 -14.59 3.13 7.70
CA GLY A 44 -14.46 2.27 8.88
C GLY A 44 -13.41 1.16 8.75
N ASP A 45 -12.65 1.13 7.65
CA ASP A 45 -11.57 0.17 7.44
C ASP A 45 -10.24 0.87 7.14
N PRO A 46 -9.37 1.06 8.15
CA PRO A 46 -8.06 1.66 7.97
C PRO A 46 -7.01 0.71 7.38
N PHE A 47 -7.38 -0.55 7.17
CA PHE A 47 -6.46 -1.59 6.68
C PHE A 47 -6.74 -1.90 5.22
N LYS A 48 -6.17 -1.13 4.31
CA LYS A 48 -6.40 -1.27 2.87
C LYS A 48 -5.57 -2.40 2.27
N GLU A 49 -6.22 -3.28 1.55
CA GLU A 49 -5.61 -4.44 0.92
C GLU A 49 -5.38 -4.21 -0.57
N PHE A 50 -4.16 -4.52 -1.03
CA PHE A 50 -3.80 -4.49 -2.44
C PHE A 50 -2.94 -5.69 -2.80
N HIS A 51 -3.01 -6.10 -4.07
CA HIS A 51 -2.19 -7.17 -4.63
C HIS A 51 -1.18 -6.60 -5.63
N PHE A 52 0.08 -7.01 -5.50
CA PHE A 52 1.18 -6.54 -6.32
C PHE A 52 1.89 -7.69 -7.01
N HIS A 53 2.35 -7.46 -8.24
CA HIS A 53 3.34 -8.29 -8.90
C HIS A 53 4.73 -7.71 -8.71
N TYR A 54 5.68 -8.57 -8.37
CA TYR A 54 7.09 -8.25 -8.24
C TYR A 54 7.91 -9.11 -9.20
N ASN A 55 9.18 -8.79 -9.37
CA ASN A 55 10.11 -9.53 -10.21
C ASN A 55 9.73 -9.57 -11.70
N VAL A 56 9.02 -8.56 -12.18
CA VAL A 56 8.63 -8.42 -13.58
C VAL A 56 9.50 -7.35 -14.25
N GLY A 57 10.49 -7.78 -15.03
CA GLY A 57 11.42 -6.88 -15.70
C GLY A 57 12.20 -6.00 -14.71
N LYS A 58 12.35 -4.73 -15.05
CA LYS A 58 13.07 -3.74 -14.24
C LYS A 58 12.18 -2.98 -13.26
N GLN A 59 10.91 -3.31 -13.19
CA GLN A 59 9.96 -2.63 -12.33
C GLN A 59 10.08 -3.12 -10.88
N ASN A 60 9.93 -2.19 -9.93
CA ASN A 60 9.97 -2.50 -8.49
C ASN A 60 8.68 -3.16 -7.96
N GLY A 61 7.66 -3.23 -8.76
CA GLY A 61 6.36 -3.76 -8.42
C GLY A 61 5.24 -2.91 -9.02
N PHE A 62 4.12 -3.54 -9.32
CA PHE A 62 2.93 -2.86 -9.82
C PHE A 62 1.66 -3.56 -9.37
N LEU A 63 0.57 -2.82 -9.35
CA LEU A 63 -0.74 -3.35 -8.97
C LEU A 63 -1.21 -4.41 -9.97
N CYS A 64 -1.65 -5.56 -9.45
CA CYS A 64 -2.25 -6.61 -10.27
C CYS A 64 -3.63 -6.17 -10.77
N PRO A 65 -3.86 -6.05 -12.08
CA PRO A 65 -5.17 -5.67 -12.61
C PRO A 65 -6.27 -6.65 -12.25
N LYS A 66 -5.97 -7.95 -12.27
CA LYS A 66 -6.95 -9.01 -12.00
C LYS A 66 -7.37 -9.06 -10.53
N ARG A 67 -6.41 -9.07 -9.62
CA ARG A 67 -6.68 -9.20 -8.18
C ARG A 67 -7.26 -7.95 -7.56
N ASN A 68 -6.90 -6.77 -8.06
CA ASN A 68 -7.39 -5.51 -7.53
C ASN A 68 -8.67 -5.01 -8.21
N PHE A 69 -8.81 -5.26 -9.52
CA PHE A 69 -9.87 -4.63 -10.33
C PHE A 69 -10.74 -5.62 -11.12
N GLY A 70 -10.41 -6.91 -11.11
CA GLY A 70 -11.13 -7.91 -11.89
C GLY A 70 -10.85 -7.91 -13.38
N ASP A 71 -9.85 -7.17 -13.83
CA ASP A 71 -9.43 -7.07 -15.21
C ASP A 71 -8.44 -8.19 -15.59
N ASP A 72 -8.18 -8.36 -16.89
CA ASP A 72 -7.18 -9.33 -17.34
C ASP A 72 -5.78 -8.92 -16.91
N CYS A 73 -4.99 -9.90 -16.46
CA CYS A 73 -3.60 -9.69 -16.09
C CYS A 73 -2.69 -10.67 -16.82
N PRO A 74 -1.85 -10.20 -17.75
CA PRO A 74 -0.91 -11.06 -18.47
C PRO A 74 0.08 -11.80 -17.57
N VAL A 75 0.49 -11.18 -16.46
CA VAL A 75 1.43 -11.78 -15.51
C VAL A 75 0.76 -12.92 -14.75
N CYS A 76 -0.49 -12.77 -14.31
CA CYS A 76 -1.25 -13.86 -13.70
C CYS A 76 -1.43 -15.02 -14.65
N ASP A 77 -1.76 -14.76 -15.92
CA ASP A 77 -1.95 -15.78 -16.94
C ASP A 77 -0.65 -16.54 -17.22
N PHE A 78 0.46 -15.82 -17.33
CA PHE A 78 1.77 -16.42 -17.54
C PHE A 78 2.21 -17.27 -16.34
N ALA A 79 2.03 -16.77 -15.12
CA ALA A 79 2.34 -17.50 -13.89
C ALA A 79 1.52 -18.79 -13.78
N THR A 80 0.23 -18.75 -14.11
CA THR A 80 -0.65 -19.91 -14.12
C THR A 80 -0.18 -20.96 -15.15
N LYS A 81 0.23 -20.54 -16.34
CA LYS A 81 0.78 -21.45 -17.36
C LYS A 81 2.06 -22.13 -16.88
N LEU A 82 2.97 -21.39 -16.26
CA LEU A 82 4.18 -21.94 -15.69
C LEU A 82 3.89 -22.96 -14.58
N PHE A 83 2.97 -22.65 -13.70
CA PHE A 83 2.56 -23.55 -12.62
C PHE A 83 1.99 -24.87 -13.17
N ASN A 84 1.18 -24.79 -14.23
CA ASN A 84 0.55 -25.95 -14.85
C ASN A 84 1.51 -26.83 -15.65
N GLN A 85 2.72 -26.36 -15.96
CA GLN A 85 3.75 -27.18 -16.58
C GLN A 85 4.23 -28.32 -15.68
N GLY A 86 4.13 -28.14 -14.35
CA GLY A 86 4.33 -29.20 -13.36
C GLY A 86 5.77 -29.53 -12.99
N ASP A 87 6.78 -29.00 -13.70
CA ASP A 87 8.19 -29.17 -13.32
C ASP A 87 8.59 -28.21 -12.20
N THR A 88 9.55 -28.61 -11.40
CA THR A 88 9.97 -27.85 -10.20
C THR A 88 10.43 -26.43 -10.54
N GLU A 89 11.19 -26.28 -11.63
CA GLU A 89 11.72 -24.98 -12.06
C GLU A 89 10.60 -24.01 -12.46
N SER A 90 9.64 -24.46 -13.28
CA SER A 90 8.49 -23.67 -13.70
C SER A 90 7.59 -23.29 -12.53
N ILE A 91 7.33 -24.22 -11.60
CA ILE A 91 6.57 -23.96 -10.38
C ILE A 91 7.25 -22.90 -9.51
N ASN A 92 8.56 -22.99 -9.32
CA ASN A 92 9.31 -22.02 -8.54
C ASN A 92 9.30 -20.62 -9.18
N MET A 93 9.39 -20.54 -10.49
CA MET A 93 9.28 -19.29 -11.24
C MET A 93 7.86 -18.70 -11.11
N ALA A 94 6.82 -19.52 -11.24
CA ALA A 94 5.44 -19.10 -11.06
C ALA A 94 5.19 -18.50 -9.66
N LYS A 95 5.71 -19.13 -8.61
CA LYS A 95 5.59 -18.63 -7.23
C LYS A 95 6.20 -17.23 -7.03
N LYS A 96 7.24 -16.89 -7.79
CA LYS A 96 7.84 -15.55 -7.76
C LYS A 96 7.01 -14.51 -8.50
N LEU A 97 6.20 -14.93 -9.47
CA LEU A 97 5.41 -14.06 -10.34
C LEU A 97 3.98 -13.84 -9.87
N PHE A 98 3.41 -14.75 -9.07
CA PHE A 98 2.07 -14.58 -8.52
C PHE A 98 1.96 -13.29 -7.71
N ALA A 99 0.79 -12.66 -7.79
CA ALA A 99 0.49 -11.46 -7.04
C ALA A 99 0.63 -11.70 -5.53
N ARG A 100 1.28 -10.77 -4.85
CA ARG A 100 1.46 -10.78 -3.40
C ARG A 100 0.55 -9.77 -2.75
N GLN A 101 -0.09 -10.19 -1.69
CA GLN A 101 -0.99 -9.37 -0.89
C GLN A 101 -0.18 -8.45 0.03
N ARG A 102 -0.50 -7.16 -0.02
CA ARG A 102 0.09 -6.14 0.85
C ARG A 102 -1.02 -5.29 1.45
N PHE A 103 -0.79 -4.79 2.63
CA PHE A 103 -1.72 -3.95 3.37
C PHE A 103 -1.11 -2.58 3.63
N PHE A 104 -1.96 -1.56 3.63
CA PHE A 104 -1.55 -0.18 3.83
C PHE A 104 -2.49 0.52 4.80
N SER A 105 -1.91 1.31 5.68
CA SER A 105 -2.67 2.13 6.63
C SER A 105 -2.09 3.53 6.72
N PRO A 106 -2.93 4.57 6.87
CA PRO A 106 -2.44 5.91 7.17
C PRO A 106 -1.97 5.97 8.62
N VAL A 107 -0.76 6.48 8.84
CA VAL A 107 -0.16 6.56 10.17
C VAL A 107 0.48 7.92 10.43
N ILE A 108 0.57 8.28 11.70
CA ILE A 108 1.49 9.30 12.20
C ILE A 108 2.63 8.57 12.92
N VAL A 109 3.85 8.84 12.50
CA VAL A 109 5.05 8.28 13.13
C VAL A 109 5.45 9.19 14.28
N ARG A 110 5.52 8.64 15.50
CA ARG A 110 5.92 9.39 16.67
C ARG A 110 7.39 9.81 16.58
N GLY A 111 7.66 11.06 16.88
CA GLY A 111 8.98 11.68 16.66
C GLY A 111 9.11 12.34 15.28
N GLU A 112 8.24 12.04 14.35
CA GLU A 112 8.21 12.58 12.99
C GLU A 112 6.84 13.23 12.64
N GLU A 113 6.13 13.74 13.63
CA GLU A 113 4.78 14.31 13.45
C GLU A 113 4.75 15.48 12.46
N LYS A 114 5.85 16.20 12.32
CA LYS A 114 6.00 17.30 11.35
C LYS A 114 5.91 16.84 9.90
N GLU A 115 6.19 15.57 9.63
CA GLU A 115 6.07 14.96 8.31
C GLU A 115 4.61 14.69 7.92
N GLY A 116 3.69 14.80 8.86
CA GLY A 116 2.26 14.57 8.64
C GLY A 116 1.90 13.09 8.50
N VAL A 117 0.81 12.85 7.78
CA VAL A 117 0.31 11.51 7.53
C VAL A 117 1.21 10.77 6.55
N ARG A 118 1.64 9.58 6.95
CA ARG A 118 2.44 8.68 6.14
C ARG A 118 1.66 7.41 5.84
N VAL A 119 2.01 6.71 4.78
CA VAL A 119 1.42 5.42 4.43
C VAL A 119 2.36 4.30 4.86
N TRP A 120 1.88 3.45 5.77
CA TRP A 120 2.62 2.29 6.23
C TRP A 120 2.17 1.04 5.48
N GLY A 121 3.11 0.41 4.76
CA GLY A 121 2.89 -0.87 4.08
C GLY A 121 3.41 -2.03 4.91
N TYR A 122 2.62 -3.09 5.06
CA TYR A 122 2.98 -4.24 5.88
C TYR A 122 2.44 -5.55 5.29
N SER A 123 2.95 -6.66 5.82
CA SER A 123 2.60 -8.02 5.39
C SER A 123 1.30 -8.52 6.03
N LYS A 124 0.82 -9.66 5.54
CA LYS A 124 -0.34 -10.35 6.09
C LYS A 124 -0.16 -10.74 7.56
N THR A 125 1.04 -11.10 7.99
CA THR A 125 1.34 -11.44 9.38
C THR A 125 1.07 -10.26 10.30
N VAL A 126 1.58 -9.08 9.97
CA VAL A 126 1.33 -7.85 10.72
C VAL A 126 -0.16 -7.47 10.67
N TYR A 127 -0.80 -7.63 9.53
CA TYR A 127 -2.24 -7.41 9.39
C TYR A 127 -3.06 -8.27 10.36
N GLN A 128 -2.74 -9.55 10.46
CA GLN A 128 -3.42 -10.46 11.39
C GLN A 128 -3.20 -10.04 12.85
N GLU A 129 -2.01 -9.61 13.21
CA GLU A 129 -1.71 -9.10 14.55
C GLU A 129 -2.51 -7.82 14.86
N LEU A 130 -2.59 -6.90 13.92
CA LEU A 130 -3.38 -5.67 14.07
C LEU A 130 -4.88 -5.96 14.25
N LEU A 131 -5.43 -6.88 13.46
CA LEU A 131 -6.83 -7.31 13.63
C LEU A 131 -7.07 -7.95 15.00
N SER A 132 -6.12 -8.73 15.49
CA SER A 132 -6.20 -9.34 16.83
C SER A 132 -6.23 -8.28 17.93
N LEU A 133 -5.48 -7.20 17.77
CA LEU A 133 -5.51 -6.07 18.69
C LEU A 133 -6.85 -5.34 18.68
N VAL A 134 -7.39 -5.07 17.50
CA VAL A 134 -8.70 -4.40 17.33
C VAL A 134 -9.83 -5.23 17.95
N LEU A 135 -9.78 -6.54 17.79
CA LEU A 135 -10.80 -7.46 18.32
C LEU A 135 -10.60 -7.77 19.82
N ASN A 136 -9.48 -7.37 20.40
CA ASN A 136 -9.23 -7.54 21.84
C ASN A 136 -10.00 -6.47 22.62
N PRO A 137 -10.92 -6.84 23.55
CA PRO A 137 -11.69 -5.88 24.32
C PRO A 137 -10.85 -4.90 25.16
N ASP A 138 -9.61 -5.28 25.50
CA ASP A 138 -8.71 -4.41 26.30
C ASP A 138 -8.20 -3.21 25.48
N PHE A 139 -8.13 -3.32 24.16
CA PHE A 139 -7.63 -2.27 23.26
C PHE A 139 -8.74 -1.57 22.50
N GLY A 140 -9.75 -2.32 22.05
CA GLY A 140 -10.87 -1.77 21.27
C GLY A 140 -10.44 -1.12 19.95
N ASP A 141 -11.03 0.03 19.63
CA ASP A 141 -10.67 0.78 18.42
C ASP A 141 -9.33 1.51 18.62
N ILE A 142 -8.25 0.90 18.12
CA ILE A 142 -6.90 1.43 18.20
C ILE A 142 -6.71 2.72 17.37
N THR A 143 -7.65 3.02 16.48
CA THR A 143 -7.59 4.19 15.58
C THR A 143 -8.39 5.39 16.12
N ASP A 144 -9.10 5.24 17.21
CA ASP A 144 -9.91 6.30 17.79
C ASP A 144 -9.06 7.55 18.08
N ALA A 145 -9.61 8.72 17.79
CA ALA A 145 -8.89 9.98 17.92
C ALA A 145 -8.53 10.30 19.39
N ASP A 146 -9.38 9.92 20.32
CA ASP A 146 -9.23 10.21 21.76
C ASP A 146 -8.67 9.02 22.52
N ASP A 147 -9.24 7.83 22.31
CA ASP A 147 -8.96 6.62 23.07
C ASP A 147 -8.11 5.59 22.32
N GLY A 148 -7.64 5.91 21.12
CA GLY A 148 -6.79 5.01 20.33
C GLY A 148 -5.43 4.74 20.96
N VAL A 149 -4.68 3.80 20.40
CA VAL A 149 -3.44 3.27 20.98
C VAL A 149 -2.27 3.46 20.00
N ASP A 150 -1.15 3.92 20.53
CA ASP A 150 0.13 3.89 19.79
C ASP A 150 0.68 2.46 19.75
N LEU A 151 1.24 2.08 18.58
CA LEU A 151 1.78 0.74 18.32
C LEU A 151 3.29 0.77 18.17
#